data_f96b3ef7bed952a6cdcee42329605a92
#
_entry.id   f96b3ef7bed952a6cdcee42329605a92
#
_cell.length_a   1.000
_cell.length_b   1.000
_cell.length_c   1.000
_cell.angle_alpha   90.00
_cell.angle_beta   90.00
_cell.angle_gamma   90.00
#
_symmetry.space_group_name_H-M   'P 1'
#
loop_
_entity.id
_entity.type
_entity.pdbx_description
1 polymer ?
#
loop_
_entity_poly.entity_id
_entity_poly.type
_entity_poly.pdbx_seq_one_letter_code
_entity_poly.pdbx_strand_id
1 'polypeptide(L)'
;MDIFILLATMLACFLIGMPIAYSLAMAAIAGALSVGIPLEAVMLKISDGVSKVAMLTIPFFVLAGAIMAEGGMAKRLVAFADVLVGLTLLRGGLSIVNVLATTFLSGISGSAVADTSAIGSVMIPQMEANGYPRVFATNLTISSSVQALLVPPSHNAVLYSLATGGTISISALFMAGVFPGLLLGFSLIMLCIVIAYRERHPQGQTVPAKDAVKITIDAAWGLITLVIILGGILGGIFTAIEAGAVACIWAFFVTMFIYRDYRWRDLPALLHRTFRTVAMMMTLIACASAVGYIMALTQMPAKMTQFFLSISSNKYVILLLINVLLLLLGTLVDMAPSILIATPILLPVMQNFGVDPVHFGMIMLLNLGIGLCHPPVGAILFVGCAVGRVSIEQVMRKIWPFYAVMFGVLMAVTYIPEISLWLPRHILR
;
A
#
# COMPACT_ATOMS: atom_id res chain seq x y z
N MET A 1 -24.44 6.66 23.92
CA MET A 1 -24.32 5.29 24.46
C MET A 1 -24.04 4.30 23.32
N ASP A 2 -24.72 4.40 22.22
CA ASP A 2 -24.69 3.43 21.11
C ASP A 2 -23.33 3.32 20.38
N ILE A 3 -22.67 4.46 20.14
CA ILE A 3 -21.30 4.48 19.56
C ILE A 3 -20.29 3.80 20.50
N PHE A 4 -20.46 4.01 21.81
CA PHE A 4 -19.60 3.38 22.81
C PHE A 4 -19.75 1.85 22.80
N ILE A 5 -20.97 1.33 22.67
CA ILE A 5 -21.23 -0.11 22.58
C ILE A 5 -20.56 -0.70 21.33
N LEU A 6 -20.71 -0.04 20.16
CA LEU A 6 -20.08 -0.48 18.91
C LEU A 6 -18.55 -0.56 19.06
N LEU A 7 -17.92 0.53 19.52
CA LEU A 7 -16.47 0.61 19.67
C LEU A 7 -15.93 -0.31 20.77
N ALA A 8 -16.63 -0.41 21.91
CA ALA A 8 -16.26 -1.28 23.00
C ALA A 8 -16.33 -2.76 22.61
N THR A 9 -17.39 -3.17 21.89
CA THR A 9 -17.51 -4.53 21.36
C THR A 9 -16.40 -4.84 20.38
N MET A 10 -16.12 -3.93 19.45
CA MET A 10 -15.04 -4.09 18.49
C MET A 10 -13.69 -4.27 19.19
N LEU A 11 -13.37 -3.40 20.15
CA LEU A 11 -12.14 -3.45 20.91
C LEU A 11 -12.03 -4.72 21.78
N ALA A 12 -13.12 -5.11 22.43
CA ALA A 12 -13.15 -6.34 23.23
C ALA A 12 -12.88 -7.59 22.38
N CYS A 13 -13.49 -7.65 21.17
CA CYS A 13 -13.23 -8.75 20.23
C CYS A 13 -11.76 -8.76 19.77
N PHE A 14 -11.16 -7.60 19.52
CA PHE A 14 -9.72 -7.50 19.17
C PHE A 14 -8.83 -7.99 20.32
N LEU A 15 -9.12 -7.61 21.55
CA LEU A 15 -8.34 -8.01 22.73
C LEU A 15 -8.41 -9.53 23.02
N ILE A 16 -9.52 -10.18 22.65
CA ILE A 16 -9.68 -11.65 22.76
C ILE A 16 -8.94 -12.37 21.61
N GLY A 17 -8.42 -11.63 20.62
CA GLY A 17 -7.71 -12.21 19.46
C GLY A 17 -8.65 -12.69 18.33
N MET A 18 -9.90 -12.24 18.30
CA MET A 18 -10.83 -12.56 17.22
C MET A 18 -10.35 -11.91 15.90
N PRO A 19 -10.42 -12.62 14.74
CA PRO A 19 -10.10 -12.03 13.46
C PRO A 19 -10.93 -10.77 13.18
N ILE A 20 -10.29 -9.75 12.60
CA ILE A 20 -10.83 -8.38 12.48
C ILE A 20 -12.18 -8.35 11.77
N ALA A 21 -12.37 -9.15 10.70
CA ALA A 21 -13.63 -9.21 9.98
C ALA A 21 -14.80 -9.64 10.88
N TYR A 22 -14.60 -10.66 11.72
CA TYR A 22 -15.61 -11.13 12.66
C TYR A 22 -15.84 -10.13 13.82
N SER A 23 -14.79 -9.46 14.26
CA SER A 23 -14.90 -8.38 15.25
C SER A 23 -15.76 -7.23 14.75
N LEU A 24 -15.60 -6.85 13.47
CA LEU A 24 -16.45 -5.85 12.81
C LEU A 24 -17.91 -6.32 12.70
N ALA A 25 -18.13 -7.59 12.33
CA ALA A 25 -19.48 -8.15 12.27
C ALA A 25 -20.16 -8.12 13.64
N MET A 26 -19.47 -8.56 14.69
CA MET A 26 -19.99 -8.53 16.05
C MET A 26 -20.27 -7.11 16.54
N ALA A 27 -19.38 -6.16 16.24
CA ALA A 27 -19.60 -4.75 16.55
C ALA A 27 -20.81 -4.17 15.81
N ALA A 28 -21.02 -4.52 14.53
CA ALA A 28 -22.20 -4.11 13.79
C ALA A 28 -23.50 -4.68 14.38
N ILE A 29 -23.48 -5.96 14.77
CA ILE A 29 -24.63 -6.62 15.43
C ILE A 29 -24.94 -5.93 16.77
N ALA A 30 -23.93 -5.77 17.64
CA ALA A 30 -24.12 -5.13 18.94
C ALA A 30 -24.59 -3.67 18.81
N GLY A 31 -24.02 -2.92 17.85
CA GLY A 31 -24.45 -1.56 17.56
C GLY A 31 -25.88 -1.50 17.02
N ALA A 32 -26.27 -2.42 16.13
CA ALA A 32 -27.64 -2.50 15.62
C ALA A 32 -28.66 -2.78 16.75
N LEU A 33 -28.36 -3.73 17.61
CA LEU A 33 -29.22 -4.05 18.76
C LEU A 33 -29.36 -2.88 19.73
N SER A 34 -28.30 -2.11 19.96
CA SER A 34 -28.34 -0.93 20.85
C SER A 34 -29.21 0.20 20.30
N VAL A 35 -29.32 0.32 18.98
CA VAL A 35 -30.10 1.37 18.30
C VAL A 35 -31.52 0.87 17.93
N GLY A 36 -31.81 -0.42 18.14
CA GLY A 36 -33.10 -1.03 17.78
C GLY A 36 -33.27 -1.30 16.29
N ILE A 37 -32.17 -1.51 15.56
CA ILE A 37 -32.18 -1.81 14.13
C ILE A 37 -32.34 -3.32 13.93
N PRO A 38 -33.25 -3.76 13.01
CA PRO A 38 -33.38 -5.18 12.69
C PRO A 38 -32.08 -5.78 12.15
N LEU A 39 -31.75 -7.01 12.55
CA LEU A 39 -30.53 -7.70 12.11
C LEU A 39 -30.53 -7.98 10.62
N GLU A 40 -31.70 -8.08 10.00
CA GLU A 40 -31.87 -8.20 8.54
C GLU A 40 -31.23 -7.01 7.81
N ALA A 41 -31.33 -5.79 8.36
CA ALA A 41 -30.67 -4.62 7.78
C ALA A 41 -29.16 -4.70 7.84
N VAL A 42 -28.60 -5.28 8.91
CA VAL A 42 -27.15 -5.55 9.03
C VAL A 42 -26.72 -6.55 7.96
N MET A 43 -27.45 -7.66 7.81
CA MET A 43 -27.16 -8.69 6.81
C MET A 43 -27.26 -8.15 5.39
N LEU A 44 -28.26 -7.33 5.09
CA LEU A 44 -28.37 -6.65 3.79
C LEU A 44 -27.14 -5.76 3.53
N LYS A 45 -26.65 -5.02 4.53
CA LYS A 45 -25.46 -4.17 4.37
C LYS A 45 -24.17 -4.95 4.22
N ILE A 46 -24.05 -6.10 4.84
CA ILE A 46 -22.94 -7.05 4.60
C ILE A 46 -22.97 -7.52 3.14
N SER A 47 -24.13 -7.90 2.62
CA SER A 47 -24.31 -8.32 1.23
C SER A 47 -24.02 -7.18 0.23
N ASP A 48 -24.59 -5.99 0.47
CA ASP A 48 -24.36 -4.78 -0.34
C ASP A 48 -22.86 -4.42 -0.42
N GLY A 49 -22.14 -4.65 0.67
CA GLY A 49 -20.71 -4.35 0.77
C GLY A 49 -19.87 -5.07 -0.29
N VAL A 50 -20.25 -6.27 -0.71
CA VAL A 50 -19.51 -7.08 -1.69
C VAL A 50 -20.20 -7.21 -3.04
N SER A 51 -21.41 -6.69 -3.21
CA SER A 51 -22.17 -6.79 -4.46
C SER A 51 -21.78 -5.75 -5.52
N LYS A 52 -20.95 -4.77 -5.16
CA LYS A 52 -20.54 -3.69 -6.09
C LYS A 52 -19.59 -4.21 -7.15
N VAL A 53 -19.83 -3.87 -8.43
CA VAL A 53 -18.97 -4.28 -9.56
C VAL A 53 -17.51 -3.86 -9.37
N ALA A 54 -17.27 -2.69 -8.75
CA ALA A 54 -15.93 -2.21 -8.44
C ALA A 54 -15.08 -3.17 -7.56
N MET A 55 -15.74 -4.09 -6.82
CA MET A 55 -15.07 -5.13 -6.03
C MET A 55 -14.24 -6.09 -6.88
N LEU A 56 -14.61 -6.31 -8.14
CA LEU A 56 -13.87 -7.18 -9.07
C LEU A 56 -12.45 -6.68 -9.33
N THR A 57 -12.18 -5.41 -9.09
CA THR A 57 -10.84 -4.83 -9.21
C THR A 57 -9.83 -5.52 -8.29
N ILE A 58 -10.24 -5.87 -7.07
CA ILE A 58 -9.35 -6.48 -6.05
C ILE A 58 -8.86 -7.86 -6.48
N PRO A 59 -9.73 -8.85 -6.84
CA PRO A 59 -9.28 -10.16 -7.29
C PRO A 59 -8.28 -10.10 -8.45
N PHE A 60 -8.55 -9.25 -9.45
CA PHE A 60 -7.68 -9.16 -10.61
C PHE A 60 -6.30 -8.60 -10.27
N PHE A 61 -6.22 -7.50 -9.53
CA PHE A 61 -4.92 -6.94 -9.16
C PHE A 61 -4.16 -7.82 -8.17
N VAL A 62 -4.83 -8.43 -7.20
CA VAL A 62 -4.19 -9.37 -6.26
C VAL A 62 -3.64 -10.59 -7.00
N LEU A 63 -4.39 -11.14 -7.98
CA LEU A 63 -3.95 -12.26 -8.78
C LEU A 63 -2.80 -11.87 -9.71
N ALA A 64 -2.90 -10.75 -10.42
CA ALA A 64 -1.83 -10.25 -11.28
C ALA A 64 -0.53 -10.05 -10.48
N GLY A 65 -0.62 -9.37 -9.33
CA GLY A 65 0.52 -9.14 -8.44
C GLY A 65 1.13 -10.45 -7.91
N ALA A 66 0.31 -11.43 -7.52
CA ALA A 66 0.78 -12.74 -7.06
C ALA A 66 1.51 -13.53 -8.17
N ILE A 67 0.94 -13.55 -9.39
CA ILE A 67 1.57 -14.20 -10.55
C ILE A 67 2.95 -13.60 -10.83
N MET A 68 3.06 -12.27 -10.80
CA MET A 68 4.29 -11.57 -11.14
C MET A 68 5.33 -11.67 -10.01
N ALA A 69 4.92 -11.58 -8.76
CA ALA A 69 5.82 -11.72 -7.62
C ALA A 69 6.49 -13.10 -7.56
N GLU A 70 5.73 -14.18 -7.84
CA GLU A 70 6.26 -15.53 -7.86
C GLU A 70 6.90 -15.92 -9.22
N GLY A 71 6.55 -15.21 -10.28
CA GLY A 71 7.04 -15.44 -11.66
C GLY A 71 8.44 -14.90 -11.95
N GLY A 72 9.29 -14.68 -10.93
CA GLY A 72 10.69 -14.27 -11.11
C GLY A 72 10.88 -12.84 -11.59
N MET A 73 9.82 -12.01 -11.56
CA MET A 73 9.85 -10.62 -11.97
C MET A 73 10.81 -9.78 -11.14
N ALA A 74 10.81 -9.98 -9.80
CA ALA A 74 11.65 -9.21 -8.89
C ALA A 74 13.14 -9.26 -9.28
N LYS A 75 13.66 -10.45 -9.63
CA LYS A 75 15.05 -10.61 -10.07
C LYS A 75 15.36 -9.82 -11.35
N ARG A 76 14.43 -9.77 -12.30
CA ARG A 76 14.60 -9.06 -13.57
C ARG A 76 14.54 -7.55 -13.37
N LEU A 77 13.65 -7.07 -12.51
CA LEU A 77 13.55 -5.65 -12.17
C LEU A 77 14.77 -5.17 -11.39
N VAL A 78 15.32 -6.01 -10.49
CA VAL A 78 16.59 -5.74 -9.81
C VAL A 78 17.74 -5.64 -10.82
N ALA A 79 17.86 -6.60 -11.74
CA ALA A 79 18.88 -6.56 -12.78
C ALA A 79 18.74 -5.33 -13.69
N PHE A 80 17.52 -4.95 -14.05
CA PHE A 80 17.25 -3.75 -14.84
C PHE A 80 17.61 -2.46 -14.08
N ALA A 81 17.23 -2.37 -12.80
CA ALA A 81 17.61 -1.25 -11.95
C ALA A 81 19.13 -1.15 -11.81
N ASP A 82 19.85 -2.29 -11.73
CA ASP A 82 21.31 -2.31 -11.69
C ASP A 82 21.94 -1.78 -12.97
N VAL A 83 21.38 -2.08 -14.14
CA VAL A 83 21.77 -1.48 -15.42
C VAL A 83 21.60 0.04 -15.39
N LEU A 84 20.45 0.55 -14.94
CA LEU A 84 20.19 2.00 -14.87
C LEU A 84 21.17 2.72 -13.92
N VAL A 85 21.40 2.13 -12.76
CA VAL A 85 22.30 2.71 -11.74
C VAL A 85 23.77 2.59 -12.16
N GLY A 86 24.15 1.49 -12.82
CA GLY A 86 25.50 1.29 -13.36
C GLY A 86 25.94 2.39 -14.32
N LEU A 87 25.01 3.05 -15.00
CA LEU A 87 25.30 4.21 -15.85
C LEU A 87 25.75 5.45 -15.06
N THR A 88 25.43 5.55 -13.77
CA THR A 88 25.69 6.75 -12.95
C THR A 88 26.98 6.69 -12.17
N LEU A 89 27.59 5.51 -11.98
CA LEU A 89 28.81 5.26 -11.20
C LEU A 89 28.79 5.84 -9.77
N LEU A 90 27.59 6.08 -9.23
CA LEU A 90 27.43 6.65 -7.90
C LEU A 90 27.83 5.66 -6.80
N ARG A 91 28.36 6.19 -5.68
CA ARG A 91 28.55 5.39 -4.47
C ARG A 91 27.18 4.97 -3.92
N GLY A 92 27.13 3.75 -3.38
CA GLY A 92 25.86 3.22 -2.87
C GLY A 92 24.97 2.64 -3.98
N GLY A 93 25.53 2.25 -5.13
CA GLY A 93 24.77 1.78 -6.30
C GLY A 93 23.69 0.76 -5.94
N LEU A 94 24.01 -0.31 -5.17
CA LEU A 94 23.04 -1.32 -4.79
C LEU A 94 21.91 -0.79 -3.88
N SER A 95 22.15 0.25 -3.09
CA SER A 95 21.05 0.85 -2.31
C SER A 95 20.07 1.63 -3.20
N ILE A 96 20.57 2.29 -4.24
CA ILE A 96 19.72 2.95 -5.26
C ILE A 96 18.97 1.90 -6.08
N VAL A 97 19.63 0.79 -6.47
CA VAL A 97 19.02 -0.36 -7.13
C VAL A 97 17.85 -0.92 -6.32
N ASN A 98 18.02 -1.09 -5.00
CA ASN A 98 16.97 -1.58 -4.11
C ASN A 98 15.72 -0.68 -4.18
N VAL A 99 15.87 0.65 -4.08
CA VAL A 99 14.75 1.58 -4.14
C VAL A 99 14.09 1.58 -5.52
N LEU A 100 14.86 1.64 -6.61
CA LEU A 100 14.33 1.64 -7.97
C LEU A 100 13.61 0.32 -8.31
N ALA A 101 14.23 -0.83 -7.97
CA ALA A 101 13.61 -2.13 -8.19
C ALA A 101 12.30 -2.26 -7.40
N THR A 102 12.27 -1.74 -6.17
CA THR A 102 11.05 -1.68 -5.37
C THR A 102 10.01 -0.77 -6.04
N THR A 103 10.40 0.41 -6.54
CA THR A 103 9.48 1.31 -7.26
C THR A 103 8.83 0.63 -8.47
N PHE A 104 9.62 -0.09 -9.28
CA PHE A 104 9.11 -0.81 -10.44
C PHE A 104 8.19 -1.98 -10.02
N LEU A 105 8.58 -2.76 -9.01
CA LEU A 105 7.77 -3.87 -8.54
C LEU A 105 6.47 -3.37 -7.89
N SER A 106 6.54 -2.29 -7.14
CA SER A 106 5.38 -1.63 -6.51
C SER A 106 4.29 -1.26 -7.52
N GLY A 107 4.72 -0.76 -8.69
CA GLY A 107 3.81 -0.48 -9.81
C GLY A 107 3.17 -1.72 -10.45
N ILE A 108 3.42 -2.90 -9.90
CA ILE A 108 2.91 -4.17 -10.41
C ILE A 108 2.19 -4.95 -9.29
N SER A 109 2.83 -5.07 -8.12
CA SER A 109 2.36 -5.89 -6.99
C SER A 109 1.25 -5.21 -6.19
N GLY A 110 1.34 -3.90 -6.02
CA GLY A 110 0.46 -3.12 -5.16
C GLY A 110 0.49 -3.52 -3.67
N SER A 111 1.47 -4.30 -3.23
CA SER A 111 1.57 -4.86 -1.88
C SER A 111 2.94 -4.65 -1.26
N ALA A 112 3.02 -3.80 -0.25
CA ALA A 112 4.27 -3.53 0.46
C ALA A 112 4.89 -4.78 1.12
N VAL A 113 4.06 -5.68 1.64
CA VAL A 113 4.52 -6.94 2.25
C VAL A 113 5.11 -7.88 1.18
N ALA A 114 4.46 -7.98 0.02
CA ALA A 114 4.95 -8.77 -1.10
C ALA A 114 6.28 -8.21 -1.63
N ASP A 115 6.39 -6.89 -1.79
CA ASP A 115 7.59 -6.22 -2.26
C ASP A 115 8.76 -6.40 -1.28
N THR A 116 8.50 -6.25 0.02
CA THR A 116 9.50 -6.50 1.06
C THR A 116 10.04 -7.91 0.98
N SER A 117 9.18 -8.90 0.77
CA SER A 117 9.58 -10.30 0.64
C SER A 117 10.36 -10.55 -0.66
N ALA A 118 9.83 -10.10 -1.79
CA ALA A 118 10.37 -10.38 -3.12
C ALA A 118 11.72 -9.66 -3.34
N ILE A 119 11.76 -8.34 -3.16
CA ILE A 119 12.99 -7.56 -3.32
C ILE A 119 13.98 -7.88 -2.20
N GLY A 120 13.52 -7.98 -0.95
CA GLY A 120 14.37 -8.28 0.19
C GLY A 120 15.10 -9.60 0.05
N SER A 121 14.44 -10.65 -0.45
CA SER A 121 15.06 -11.97 -0.67
C SER A 121 16.22 -11.94 -1.68
N VAL A 122 16.21 -11.00 -2.61
CA VAL A 122 17.25 -10.81 -3.63
C VAL A 122 18.29 -9.80 -3.17
N MET A 123 17.83 -8.62 -2.76
CA MET A 123 18.72 -7.47 -2.51
C MET A 123 19.47 -7.55 -1.19
N ILE A 124 18.84 -8.05 -0.11
CA ILE A 124 19.52 -8.08 1.19
C ILE A 124 20.78 -8.97 1.15
N PRO A 125 20.73 -10.23 0.65
CA PRO A 125 21.94 -11.04 0.50
C PRO A 125 22.96 -10.45 -0.49
N GLN A 126 22.50 -9.86 -1.60
CA GLN A 126 23.36 -9.24 -2.59
C GLN A 126 24.10 -8.02 -2.02
N MET A 127 23.40 -7.17 -1.29
CA MET A 127 24.01 -6.01 -0.63
C MET A 127 25.02 -6.44 0.43
N GLU A 128 24.68 -7.43 1.27
CA GLU A 128 25.60 -7.97 2.28
C GLU A 128 26.87 -8.55 1.66
N ALA A 129 26.75 -9.34 0.59
CA ALA A 129 27.90 -9.88 -0.14
C ALA A 129 28.81 -8.79 -0.74
N ASN A 130 28.28 -7.61 -0.99
CA ASN A 130 29.02 -6.44 -1.47
C ASN A 130 29.41 -5.46 -0.36
N GLY A 131 29.40 -5.89 0.92
CA GLY A 131 29.94 -5.12 2.03
C GLY A 131 28.99 -4.10 2.67
N TYR A 132 27.70 -4.13 2.35
CA TYR A 132 26.71 -3.30 3.04
C TYR A 132 26.29 -3.96 4.36
N PRO A 133 26.03 -3.17 5.42
CA PRO A 133 25.48 -3.72 6.65
C PRO A 133 24.09 -4.34 6.41
N ARG A 134 23.90 -5.57 6.84
CA ARG A 134 22.64 -6.31 6.64
C ARG A 134 21.43 -5.57 7.20
N VAL A 135 21.57 -4.96 8.38
CA VAL A 135 20.51 -4.14 9.01
C VAL A 135 20.17 -2.92 8.17
N PHE A 136 21.15 -2.29 7.52
CA PHE A 136 20.91 -1.16 6.60
C PHE A 136 20.10 -1.63 5.38
N ALA A 137 20.51 -2.74 4.73
CA ALA A 137 19.80 -3.30 3.59
C ALA A 137 18.35 -3.66 3.94
N THR A 138 18.14 -4.24 5.15
CA THR A 138 16.79 -4.58 5.65
C THR A 138 15.95 -3.33 5.88
N ASN A 139 16.48 -2.30 6.55
CA ASN A 139 15.77 -1.05 6.80
C ASN A 139 15.40 -0.34 5.50
N LEU A 140 16.31 -0.33 4.54
CA LEU A 140 16.06 0.26 3.23
C LEU A 140 14.92 -0.47 2.51
N THR A 141 14.95 -1.80 2.48
CA THR A 141 13.91 -2.60 1.82
C THR A 141 12.54 -2.41 2.50
N ILE A 142 12.48 -2.38 3.84
CA ILE A 142 11.25 -2.09 4.59
C ILE A 142 10.70 -0.72 4.19
N SER A 143 11.54 0.31 4.21
CA SER A 143 11.11 1.69 3.95
C SER A 143 10.74 1.92 2.48
N SER A 144 11.47 1.33 1.53
CA SER A 144 11.16 1.46 0.11
C SER A 144 9.87 0.75 -0.27
N SER A 145 9.53 -0.36 0.39
CA SER A 145 8.30 -1.11 0.10
C SER A 145 7.01 -0.33 0.41
N VAL A 146 7.07 0.73 1.21
CA VAL A 146 5.92 1.63 1.44
C VAL A 146 5.43 2.26 0.13
N GLN A 147 6.29 2.39 -0.89
CA GLN A 147 5.92 2.89 -2.21
C GLN A 147 4.79 2.08 -2.86
N ALA A 148 4.71 0.76 -2.59
CA ALA A 148 3.66 -0.11 -3.14
C ALA A 148 2.23 0.26 -2.70
N LEU A 149 2.11 1.07 -1.67
CA LEU A 149 0.82 1.55 -1.20
C LEU A 149 0.35 2.79 -1.95
N LEU A 150 1.27 3.49 -2.61
CA LEU A 150 1.04 4.74 -3.34
C LEU A 150 1.12 4.54 -4.84
N VAL A 151 2.20 3.90 -5.32
CA VAL A 151 2.43 3.69 -6.77
C VAL A 151 1.35 2.76 -7.32
N PRO A 152 0.60 3.20 -8.37
CA PRO A 152 -0.45 2.37 -8.94
C PRO A 152 0.11 1.17 -9.74
N PRO A 153 -0.63 0.04 -9.76
CA PRO A 153 -1.92 -0.17 -9.10
C PRO A 153 -1.77 -0.52 -7.62
N SER A 154 -2.47 0.19 -6.74
CA SER A 154 -2.50 -0.11 -5.31
C SER A 154 -3.86 -0.68 -4.91
N HIS A 155 -3.91 -1.92 -4.41
CA HIS A 155 -5.16 -2.49 -3.91
C HIS A 155 -5.69 -1.73 -2.68
N ASN A 156 -4.84 -1.05 -1.93
CA ASN A 156 -5.25 -0.22 -0.80
C ASN A 156 -5.97 1.06 -1.25
N ALA A 157 -5.58 1.63 -2.40
CA ALA A 157 -6.32 2.74 -3.01
C ALA A 157 -7.73 2.29 -3.46
N VAL A 158 -7.86 1.06 -3.95
CA VAL A 158 -9.18 0.47 -4.25
C VAL A 158 -10.01 0.30 -2.98
N LEU A 159 -9.41 -0.22 -1.88
CA LEU A 159 -10.07 -0.33 -0.58
C LEU A 159 -10.56 1.03 -0.06
N TYR A 160 -9.75 2.07 -0.21
CA TYR A 160 -10.14 3.43 0.16
C TYR A 160 -11.35 3.92 -0.67
N SER A 161 -11.31 3.75 -2.00
CA SER A 161 -12.44 4.08 -2.87
C SER A 161 -13.73 3.38 -2.42
N LEU A 162 -13.64 2.10 -2.08
CA LEU A 162 -14.78 1.31 -1.62
C LEU A 162 -15.29 1.75 -0.24
N ALA A 163 -14.38 2.10 0.67
CA ALA A 163 -14.72 2.61 2.01
C ALA A 163 -15.45 3.96 1.96
N THR A 164 -15.26 4.75 0.88
CA THR A 164 -16.02 5.99 0.63
C THR A 164 -17.41 5.74 0.03
N GLY A 165 -17.85 4.49 -0.05
CA GLY A 165 -19.09 4.12 -0.74
C GLY A 165 -18.98 4.06 -2.27
N GLY A 166 -17.77 4.17 -2.83
CA GLY A 166 -17.51 4.20 -4.27
C GLY A 166 -17.71 5.59 -4.90
N THR A 167 -17.78 6.63 -4.08
CA THR A 167 -17.93 8.02 -4.56
C THR A 167 -16.66 8.59 -5.17
N ILE A 168 -15.50 8.00 -4.83
CA ILE A 168 -14.20 8.43 -5.32
C ILE A 168 -13.70 7.46 -6.38
N SER A 169 -13.31 7.99 -7.55
CA SER A 169 -12.80 7.22 -8.66
C SER A 169 -11.48 6.51 -8.30
N ILE A 170 -11.40 5.22 -8.59
CA ILE A 170 -10.15 4.43 -8.44
C ILE A 170 -9.07 4.98 -9.35
N SER A 171 -9.42 5.38 -10.59
CA SER A 171 -8.48 5.99 -11.53
C SER A 171 -7.89 7.30 -10.98
N ALA A 172 -8.71 8.13 -10.34
CA ALA A 172 -8.25 9.37 -9.70
C ALA A 172 -7.25 9.09 -8.57
N LEU A 173 -7.51 8.07 -7.75
CA LEU A 173 -6.61 7.65 -6.68
C LEU A 173 -5.29 7.08 -7.23
N PHE A 174 -5.35 6.31 -8.30
CA PHE A 174 -4.15 5.79 -8.95
C PHE A 174 -3.26 6.92 -9.46
N MET A 175 -3.85 7.90 -10.16
CA MET A 175 -3.10 9.08 -10.60
C MET A 175 -2.53 9.89 -9.44
N ALA A 176 -3.31 10.07 -8.38
CA ALA A 176 -2.89 10.82 -7.20
C ALA A 176 -1.72 10.17 -6.46
N GLY A 177 -1.56 8.85 -6.56
CA GLY A 177 -0.49 8.11 -5.91
C GLY A 177 0.87 8.18 -6.62
N VAL A 178 0.91 8.53 -7.91
CA VAL A 178 2.14 8.54 -8.71
C VAL A 178 3.20 9.48 -8.11
N PHE A 179 2.88 10.76 -7.95
CA PHE A 179 3.85 11.72 -7.43
C PHE A 179 4.24 11.49 -5.97
N PRO A 180 3.33 11.21 -5.02
CA PRO A 180 3.73 10.83 -3.66
C PRO A 180 4.64 9.61 -3.62
N GLY A 181 4.35 8.58 -4.41
CA GLY A 181 5.18 7.38 -4.49
C GLY A 181 6.58 7.65 -5.06
N LEU A 182 6.67 8.41 -6.15
CA LEU A 182 7.95 8.83 -6.73
C LEU A 182 8.73 9.76 -5.81
N LEU A 183 8.05 10.67 -5.10
CA LEU A 183 8.67 11.57 -4.12
C LEU A 183 9.29 10.77 -2.97
N LEU A 184 8.59 9.73 -2.48
CA LEU A 184 9.12 8.84 -1.46
C LEU A 184 10.36 8.10 -1.97
N GLY A 185 10.30 7.50 -3.17
CA GLY A 185 11.43 6.82 -3.79
C GLY A 185 12.64 7.74 -3.98
N PHE A 186 12.42 8.93 -4.55
CA PHE A 186 13.47 9.92 -4.74
C PHE A 186 14.11 10.36 -3.42
N SER A 187 13.30 10.62 -2.39
CA SER A 187 13.79 11.02 -1.07
C SER A 187 14.62 9.92 -0.39
N LEU A 188 14.21 8.66 -0.55
CA LEU A 188 14.99 7.51 -0.07
C LEU A 188 16.31 7.34 -0.86
N ILE A 189 16.32 7.57 -2.16
CA ILE A 189 17.55 7.58 -2.97
C ILE A 189 18.49 8.66 -2.47
N MET A 190 18.00 9.87 -2.20
CA MET A 190 18.81 10.95 -1.65
C MET A 190 19.43 10.56 -0.28
N LEU A 191 18.62 9.95 0.59
CA LEU A 191 19.11 9.42 1.87
C LEU A 191 20.22 8.37 1.64
N CYS A 192 20.00 7.42 0.70
CA CYS A 192 20.99 6.39 0.37
C CYS A 192 22.31 6.98 -0.10
N ILE A 193 22.27 8.01 -0.96
CA ILE A 193 23.46 8.71 -1.44
C ILE A 193 24.21 9.35 -0.26
N VAL A 194 23.50 10.07 0.62
CA VAL A 194 24.10 10.71 1.79
C VAL A 194 24.79 9.67 2.70
N ILE A 195 24.11 8.56 3.00
CA ILE A 195 24.66 7.48 3.83
C ILE A 195 25.86 6.83 3.13
N ALA A 196 25.77 6.57 1.81
CA ALA A 196 26.83 5.94 1.03
C ALA A 196 28.12 6.76 1.02
N TYR A 197 28.03 8.08 0.92
CA TYR A 197 29.20 8.95 1.03
C TYR A 197 29.76 9.01 2.45
N ARG A 198 28.91 9.00 3.47
CA ARG A 198 29.29 9.06 4.88
C ARG A 198 29.93 7.74 5.36
N GLU A 199 29.35 6.61 4.99
CA GLU A 199 29.78 5.27 5.43
C GLU A 199 30.72 4.60 4.42
N ARG A 200 31.10 5.29 3.32
CA ARG A 200 31.97 4.83 2.25
C ARG A 200 31.53 3.52 1.60
N HIS A 201 30.24 3.41 1.31
CA HIS A 201 29.70 2.25 0.60
C HIS A 201 30.37 2.04 -0.77
N PRO A 202 30.39 0.80 -1.30
CA PRO A 202 30.98 0.49 -2.60
C PRO A 202 30.34 1.30 -3.74
N GLN A 203 31.11 1.52 -4.79
CA GLN A 203 30.60 2.11 -6.03
C GLN A 203 29.82 1.07 -6.83
N GLY A 204 28.83 1.53 -7.61
CA GLY A 204 28.12 0.70 -8.58
C GLY A 204 29.09 0.15 -9.63
N GLN A 205 28.77 -1.03 -10.15
CA GLN A 205 29.53 -1.65 -11.24
C GLN A 205 28.81 -1.38 -12.57
N THR A 206 29.59 -1.14 -13.61
CA THR A 206 29.03 -0.99 -14.96
C THR A 206 28.68 -2.35 -15.55
N VAL A 207 27.47 -2.49 -16.07
CA VAL A 207 27.05 -3.67 -16.82
C VAL A 207 27.50 -3.51 -18.29
N PRO A 208 28.14 -4.54 -18.91
CA PRO A 208 28.52 -4.49 -20.32
C PRO A 208 27.29 -4.22 -21.20
N ALA A 209 27.44 -3.37 -22.24
CA ALA A 209 26.33 -2.94 -23.08
C ALA A 209 25.52 -4.09 -23.71
N LYS A 210 26.18 -5.17 -24.08
CA LYS A 210 25.52 -6.37 -24.63
C LYS A 210 24.58 -7.04 -23.61
N ASP A 211 25.01 -7.16 -22.35
CA ASP A 211 24.22 -7.74 -21.27
C ASP A 211 23.12 -6.77 -20.83
N ALA A 212 23.41 -5.47 -20.82
CA ALA A 212 22.44 -4.42 -20.51
C ALA A 212 21.23 -4.46 -21.46
N VAL A 213 21.44 -4.62 -22.77
CA VAL A 213 20.34 -4.75 -23.74
C VAL A 213 19.50 -5.98 -23.47
N LYS A 214 20.12 -7.14 -23.20
CA LYS A 214 19.40 -8.39 -22.90
C LYS A 214 18.57 -8.25 -21.61
N ILE A 215 19.15 -7.71 -20.56
CA ILE A 215 18.48 -7.46 -19.27
C ILE A 215 17.29 -6.51 -19.47
N THR A 216 17.47 -5.45 -20.24
CA THR A 216 16.41 -4.48 -20.54
C THR A 216 15.23 -5.14 -21.29
N ILE A 217 15.49 -5.98 -22.27
CA ILE A 217 14.46 -6.73 -23.01
C ILE A 217 13.73 -7.70 -22.08
N ASP A 218 14.47 -8.42 -21.22
CA ASP A 218 13.87 -9.34 -20.27
C ASP A 218 12.96 -8.60 -19.24
N ALA A 219 13.38 -7.45 -18.76
CA ALA A 219 12.58 -6.65 -17.83
C ALA A 219 11.38 -5.97 -18.52
N ALA A 220 11.52 -5.62 -19.81
CA ALA A 220 10.49 -4.91 -20.56
C ALA A 220 9.14 -5.64 -20.57
N TRP A 221 9.14 -6.97 -20.66
CA TRP A 221 7.91 -7.76 -20.61
C TRP A 221 7.11 -7.55 -19.32
N GLY A 222 7.81 -7.38 -18.22
CA GLY A 222 7.17 -7.06 -16.95
C GLY A 222 6.73 -5.60 -16.85
N LEU A 223 7.57 -4.68 -17.32
CA LEU A 223 7.26 -3.25 -17.31
C LEU A 223 6.07 -2.92 -18.23
N ILE A 224 5.84 -3.70 -19.30
CA ILE A 224 4.64 -3.57 -20.15
C ILE A 224 3.36 -3.72 -19.32
N THR A 225 3.33 -4.52 -18.26
CA THR A 225 2.15 -4.59 -17.38
C THR A 225 1.82 -3.24 -16.78
N LEU A 226 2.82 -2.49 -16.34
CA LEU A 226 2.65 -1.15 -15.81
C LEU A 226 2.13 -0.20 -16.88
N VAL A 227 2.64 -0.31 -18.10
CA VAL A 227 2.15 0.47 -19.25
C VAL A 227 0.71 0.11 -19.61
N ILE A 228 0.34 -1.17 -19.57
CA ILE A 228 -1.04 -1.63 -19.80
C ILE A 228 -1.98 -1.01 -18.76
N ILE A 229 -1.62 -1.08 -17.48
CA ILE A 229 -2.47 -0.59 -16.41
C ILE A 229 -2.56 0.94 -16.46
N LEU A 230 -1.43 1.63 -16.33
CA LEU A 230 -1.42 3.10 -16.30
C LEU A 230 -1.81 3.70 -17.65
N GLY A 231 -1.20 3.24 -18.73
CA GLY A 231 -1.49 3.75 -20.07
C GLY A 231 -2.94 3.48 -20.47
N GLY A 232 -3.49 2.30 -20.15
CA GLY A 232 -4.87 1.95 -20.45
C GLY A 232 -5.88 2.78 -19.65
N ILE A 233 -5.62 3.02 -18.35
CA ILE A 233 -6.48 3.84 -17.50
C ILE A 233 -6.33 5.33 -17.86
N LEU A 234 -5.11 5.84 -18.02
CA LEU A 234 -4.84 7.23 -18.36
C LEU A 234 -5.32 7.60 -19.76
N GLY A 235 -5.21 6.66 -20.71
CA GLY A 235 -5.73 6.82 -22.06
C GLY A 235 -7.25 6.69 -22.19
N GLY A 236 -7.96 6.39 -21.08
CA GLY A 236 -9.41 6.16 -21.10
C GLY A 236 -9.84 4.91 -21.87
N ILE A 237 -8.88 4.01 -22.18
CA ILE A 237 -9.13 2.78 -22.94
C ILE A 237 -9.78 1.73 -22.03
N PHE A 238 -9.33 1.66 -20.78
CA PHE A 238 -9.77 0.68 -19.78
C PHE A 238 -10.27 1.36 -18.51
N THR A 239 -11.33 0.80 -17.96
CA THR A 239 -11.68 1.00 -16.54
C THR A 239 -10.64 0.32 -15.64
N ALA A 240 -10.62 0.63 -14.35
CA ALA A 240 -9.71 -0.02 -13.41
C ALA A 240 -9.91 -1.56 -13.35
N ILE A 241 -11.16 -2.04 -13.53
CA ILE A 241 -11.49 -3.46 -13.54
C ILE A 241 -10.91 -4.13 -14.78
N GLU A 242 -11.15 -3.56 -15.95
CA GLU A 242 -10.66 -4.08 -17.24
C GLU A 242 -9.14 -4.06 -17.29
N ALA A 243 -8.50 -2.98 -16.80
CA ALA A 243 -7.05 -2.89 -16.71
C ALA A 243 -6.48 -4.00 -15.80
N GLY A 244 -7.13 -4.29 -14.67
CA GLY A 244 -6.76 -5.39 -13.80
C GLY A 244 -6.89 -6.77 -14.46
N ALA A 245 -7.99 -7.00 -15.20
CA ALA A 245 -8.21 -8.23 -15.93
C ALA A 245 -7.17 -8.44 -17.05
N VAL A 246 -6.90 -7.41 -17.86
CA VAL A 246 -5.88 -7.46 -18.92
C VAL A 246 -4.48 -7.66 -18.34
N ALA A 247 -4.15 -6.96 -17.23
CA ALA A 247 -2.89 -7.13 -16.53
C ALA A 247 -2.72 -8.57 -16.01
N CYS A 248 -3.78 -9.17 -15.49
CA CYS A 248 -3.76 -10.55 -15.02
C CYS A 248 -3.48 -11.54 -16.16
N ILE A 249 -4.15 -11.39 -17.30
CA ILE A 249 -3.91 -12.22 -18.50
C ILE A 249 -2.48 -12.02 -19.00
N TRP A 250 -2.01 -10.79 -19.08
CA TRP A 250 -0.66 -10.47 -19.51
C TRP A 250 0.40 -11.05 -18.56
N ALA A 251 0.23 -10.84 -17.26
CA ALA A 251 1.11 -11.40 -16.23
C ALA A 251 1.22 -12.93 -16.34
N PHE A 252 0.07 -13.59 -16.51
CA PHE A 252 0.01 -15.03 -16.71
C PHE A 252 0.78 -15.46 -17.97
N PHE A 253 0.52 -14.80 -19.10
CA PHE A 253 1.19 -15.08 -20.36
C PHE A 253 2.71 -14.91 -20.26
N VAL A 254 3.18 -13.80 -19.73
CA VAL A 254 4.61 -13.51 -19.57
C VAL A 254 5.28 -14.53 -18.67
N THR A 255 4.68 -14.84 -17.51
CA THR A 255 5.27 -15.75 -16.52
C THR A 255 5.34 -17.19 -17.01
N MET A 256 4.28 -17.67 -17.68
CA MET A 256 4.17 -19.09 -18.07
C MET A 256 4.85 -19.38 -19.41
N PHE A 257 4.79 -18.46 -20.38
CA PHE A 257 5.24 -18.74 -21.74
C PHE A 257 6.57 -18.06 -22.12
N ILE A 258 6.80 -16.83 -21.63
CA ILE A 258 8.02 -16.07 -21.94
C ILE A 258 9.12 -16.41 -20.93
N TYR A 259 8.86 -16.19 -19.65
CA TYR A 259 9.85 -16.43 -18.59
C TYR A 259 10.03 -17.90 -18.26
N ARG A 260 8.93 -18.67 -18.27
CA ARG A 260 8.91 -20.11 -17.94
C ARG A 260 9.47 -20.41 -16.55
N ASP A 261 9.44 -19.44 -15.65
CA ASP A 261 9.95 -19.58 -14.28
C ASP A 261 8.95 -20.27 -13.36
N TYR A 262 7.67 -20.34 -13.78
CA TYR A 262 6.60 -20.93 -13.01
C TYR A 262 6.07 -22.20 -13.69
N ARG A 263 5.94 -23.28 -12.92
CA ARG A 263 5.48 -24.57 -13.45
C ARG A 263 3.96 -24.68 -13.35
N TRP A 264 3.33 -25.28 -14.33
CA TRP A 264 1.89 -25.56 -14.32
C TRP A 264 1.42 -26.28 -13.05
N ARG A 265 2.26 -27.14 -12.48
CA ARG A 265 2.00 -27.89 -11.25
C ARG A 265 1.84 -26.99 -10.03
N ASP A 266 2.48 -25.81 -10.02
CA ASP A 266 2.49 -24.90 -8.88
C ASP A 266 1.32 -23.89 -8.95
N LEU A 267 0.68 -23.77 -10.11
CA LEU A 267 -0.44 -22.86 -10.35
C LEU A 267 -1.62 -23.05 -9.38
N PRO A 268 -2.08 -24.27 -9.04
CA PRO A 268 -3.15 -24.46 -8.07
C PRO A 268 -2.80 -23.90 -6.69
N ALA A 269 -1.55 -24.01 -6.25
CA ALA A 269 -1.09 -23.48 -4.96
C ALA A 269 -1.10 -21.95 -4.95
N LEU A 270 -0.68 -21.30 -6.03
CA LEU A 270 -0.76 -19.85 -6.21
C LEU A 270 -2.21 -19.38 -6.20
N LEU A 271 -3.08 -20.02 -6.97
CA LEU A 271 -4.50 -19.69 -7.01
C LEU A 271 -5.14 -19.84 -5.63
N HIS A 272 -4.86 -20.93 -4.91
CA HIS A 272 -5.40 -21.15 -3.56
C HIS A 272 -4.99 -20.03 -2.59
N ARG A 273 -3.71 -19.63 -2.60
CA ARG A 273 -3.23 -18.53 -1.76
C ARG A 273 -3.88 -17.20 -2.13
N THR A 274 -4.00 -16.92 -3.42
CA THR A 274 -4.65 -15.71 -3.94
C THR A 274 -6.12 -15.67 -3.54
N PHE A 275 -6.87 -16.76 -3.74
CA PHE A 275 -8.27 -16.85 -3.34
C PHE A 275 -8.46 -16.67 -1.84
N ARG A 276 -7.58 -17.22 -1.02
CA ARG A 276 -7.63 -17.02 0.44
C ARG A 276 -7.44 -15.54 0.81
N THR A 277 -6.49 -14.86 0.18
CA THR A 277 -6.27 -13.42 0.38
C THR A 277 -7.47 -12.59 -0.06
N VAL A 278 -8.01 -12.87 -1.23
CA VAL A 278 -9.20 -12.20 -1.77
C VAL A 278 -10.41 -12.44 -0.88
N ALA A 279 -10.67 -13.69 -0.47
CA ALA A 279 -11.79 -14.04 0.40
C ALA A 279 -11.71 -13.29 1.75
N MET A 280 -10.51 -13.19 2.34
CA MET A 280 -10.29 -12.45 3.57
C MET A 280 -10.59 -10.96 3.39
N MET A 281 -10.12 -10.33 2.29
CA MET A 281 -10.41 -8.94 1.98
C MET A 281 -11.90 -8.71 1.75
N MET A 282 -12.58 -9.57 0.98
CA MET A 282 -14.01 -9.46 0.71
C MET A 282 -14.85 -9.56 1.98
N THR A 283 -14.52 -10.54 2.86
CA THR A 283 -15.21 -10.67 4.15
C THR A 283 -15.04 -9.43 5.02
N LEU A 284 -13.83 -8.87 5.03
CA LEU A 284 -13.52 -7.66 5.79
C LEU A 284 -14.31 -6.46 5.29
N ILE A 285 -14.41 -6.27 3.97
CA ILE A 285 -15.18 -5.18 3.36
C ILE A 285 -16.67 -5.35 3.63
N ALA A 286 -17.19 -6.57 3.52
CA ALA A 286 -18.58 -6.90 3.81
C ALA A 286 -18.96 -6.48 5.23
N CYS A 287 -18.17 -6.91 6.23
CA CYS A 287 -18.42 -6.57 7.63
C CYS A 287 -18.21 -5.08 7.92
N ALA A 288 -17.19 -4.45 7.31
CA ALA A 288 -16.95 -3.02 7.46
C ALA A 288 -18.09 -2.16 6.90
N SER A 289 -18.75 -2.60 5.82
CA SER A 289 -19.92 -1.91 5.26
C SER A 289 -21.07 -1.85 6.26
N ALA A 290 -21.31 -2.92 7.02
CA ALA A 290 -22.33 -2.93 8.07
C ALA A 290 -21.95 -2.00 9.23
N VAL A 291 -20.68 -1.99 9.67
CA VAL A 291 -20.20 -1.05 10.69
C VAL A 291 -20.37 0.39 10.22
N GLY A 292 -19.98 0.70 8.98
CA GLY A 292 -20.12 2.04 8.39
C GLY A 292 -21.60 2.50 8.35
N TYR A 293 -22.53 1.58 8.08
CA TYR A 293 -23.97 1.86 8.12
C TYR A 293 -24.43 2.25 9.53
N ILE A 294 -24.06 1.48 10.56
CA ILE A 294 -24.41 1.80 11.96
C ILE A 294 -23.76 3.13 12.39
N MET A 295 -22.51 3.38 12.01
CA MET A 295 -21.83 4.64 12.29
C MET A 295 -22.56 5.84 11.65
N ALA A 296 -23.05 5.70 10.42
CA ALA A 296 -23.81 6.73 9.75
C ALA A 296 -25.13 7.02 10.47
N LEU A 297 -25.90 6.00 10.84
CA LEU A 297 -27.17 6.12 11.58
C LEU A 297 -26.98 6.76 12.98
N THR A 298 -25.90 6.45 13.65
CA THR A 298 -25.57 7.04 14.97
C THR A 298 -24.95 8.43 14.87
N GLN A 299 -24.87 8.99 13.64
CA GLN A 299 -24.26 10.30 13.34
C GLN A 299 -22.82 10.43 13.87
N MET A 300 -22.10 9.33 13.92
CA MET A 300 -20.71 9.32 14.41
C MET A 300 -19.79 10.31 13.67
N PRO A 301 -19.84 10.43 12.32
CA PRO A 301 -19.02 11.40 11.61
C PRO A 301 -19.29 12.84 12.03
N ALA A 302 -20.55 13.22 12.25
CA ALA A 302 -20.93 14.57 12.69
C ALA A 302 -20.41 14.86 14.10
N LYS A 303 -20.54 13.90 15.04
CA LYS A 303 -20.00 14.01 16.39
C LYS A 303 -18.48 14.14 16.41
N MET A 304 -17.79 13.36 15.56
CA MET A 304 -16.35 13.46 15.40
C MET A 304 -15.93 14.83 14.83
N THR A 305 -16.69 15.34 13.85
CA THR A 305 -16.43 16.68 13.30
C THR A 305 -16.55 17.75 14.39
N GLN A 306 -17.61 17.70 15.21
CA GLN A 306 -17.78 18.62 16.34
C GLN A 306 -16.65 18.49 17.37
N PHE A 307 -16.22 17.28 17.68
CA PHE A 307 -15.10 17.04 18.56
C PHE A 307 -13.80 17.67 18.02
N PHE A 308 -13.47 17.49 16.74
CA PHE A 308 -12.30 18.12 16.16
C PHE A 308 -12.40 19.65 16.08
N LEU A 309 -13.59 20.17 15.77
CA LEU A 309 -13.84 21.63 15.79
C LEU A 309 -13.72 22.22 17.19
N SER A 310 -14.03 21.47 18.24
CA SER A 310 -13.82 21.93 19.64
C SER A 310 -12.34 22.03 20.01
N ILE A 311 -11.45 21.29 19.33
CA ILE A 311 -10.00 21.36 19.55
C ILE A 311 -9.40 22.53 18.79
N SER A 312 -9.73 22.65 17.48
CA SER A 312 -9.22 23.74 16.63
C SER A 312 -10.09 23.93 15.39
N SER A 313 -10.23 25.18 14.97
CA SER A 313 -10.79 25.54 13.65
C SER A 313 -9.72 25.61 12.55
N ASN A 314 -8.44 25.49 12.91
CA ASN A 314 -7.34 25.57 11.96
C ASN A 314 -7.14 24.23 11.23
N LYS A 315 -7.33 24.24 9.91
CA LYS A 315 -7.14 23.08 9.02
C LYS A 315 -5.78 22.38 9.23
N TYR A 316 -4.70 23.13 9.37
CA TYR A 316 -3.35 22.57 9.48
C TYR A 316 -3.13 21.82 10.79
N VAL A 317 -3.71 22.32 11.88
CA VAL A 317 -3.68 21.67 13.20
C VAL A 317 -4.47 20.37 13.16
N ILE A 318 -5.63 20.37 12.53
CA ILE A 318 -6.47 19.17 12.40
C ILE A 318 -5.80 18.12 11.52
N LEU A 319 -5.18 18.51 10.41
CA LEU A 319 -4.39 17.60 9.58
C LEU A 319 -3.26 16.95 10.38
N LEU A 320 -2.56 17.70 11.22
CA LEU A 320 -1.51 17.13 12.09
C LEU A 320 -2.08 16.12 13.10
N LEU A 321 -3.17 16.48 13.78
CA LEU A 321 -3.84 15.60 14.75
C LEU A 321 -4.30 14.29 14.09
N ILE A 322 -4.87 14.39 12.90
CA ILE A 322 -5.32 13.21 12.15
C ILE A 322 -4.11 12.38 11.67
N ASN A 323 -3.01 13.00 11.26
CA ASN A 323 -1.78 12.27 10.97
C ASN A 323 -1.28 11.49 12.19
N VAL A 324 -1.29 12.05 13.37
CA VAL A 324 -0.90 11.35 14.61
C VAL A 324 -1.86 10.20 14.90
N LEU A 325 -3.17 10.42 14.76
CA LEU A 325 -4.20 9.39 14.96
C LEU A 325 -4.04 8.22 13.98
N LEU A 326 -3.85 8.53 12.69
CA LEU A 326 -3.65 7.51 11.65
C LEU A 326 -2.35 6.73 11.85
N LEU A 327 -1.28 7.40 12.29
CA LEU A 327 -0.02 6.75 12.59
C LEU A 327 -0.20 5.73 13.73
N LEU A 328 -0.84 6.15 14.82
CA LEU A 328 -1.13 5.27 15.95
C LEU A 328 -2.01 4.08 15.50
N LEU A 329 -3.03 4.34 14.70
CA LEU A 329 -3.89 3.29 14.16
C LEU A 329 -3.09 2.29 13.30
N GLY A 330 -2.23 2.79 12.40
CA GLY A 330 -1.40 1.98 11.52
C GLY A 330 -0.34 1.14 12.24
N THR A 331 0.08 1.53 13.46
CA THR A 331 0.98 0.70 14.26
C THR A 331 0.25 -0.45 14.98
N LEU A 332 -1.05 -0.30 15.24
CA LEU A 332 -1.85 -1.24 16.04
C LEU A 332 -2.66 -2.21 15.17
N VAL A 333 -3.06 -1.78 13.98
CA VAL A 333 -3.99 -2.51 13.11
C VAL A 333 -3.42 -2.57 11.70
N ASP A 334 -3.63 -3.69 11.00
CA ASP A 334 -3.23 -3.82 9.61
C ASP A 334 -3.93 -2.79 8.70
N MET A 335 -3.36 -2.53 7.53
CA MET A 335 -3.76 -1.43 6.66
C MET A 335 -5.20 -1.54 6.16
N ALA A 336 -5.62 -2.71 5.70
CA ALA A 336 -6.95 -2.87 5.11
C ALA A 336 -8.08 -2.57 6.10
N PRO A 337 -8.08 -3.15 7.33
CA PRO A 337 -9.04 -2.77 8.36
C PRO A 337 -8.98 -1.29 8.74
N SER A 338 -7.75 -0.74 8.86
CA SER A 338 -7.56 0.68 9.22
C SER A 338 -8.21 1.61 8.21
N ILE A 339 -8.06 1.35 6.90
CA ILE A 339 -8.72 2.12 5.85
C ILE A 339 -10.24 2.01 5.98
N LEU A 340 -10.77 0.79 6.12
CA LEU A 340 -12.21 0.54 6.13
C LEU A 340 -12.93 1.13 7.36
N ILE A 341 -12.23 1.21 8.49
CA ILE A 341 -12.77 1.78 9.74
C ILE A 341 -12.59 3.31 9.76
N ALA A 342 -11.38 3.79 9.43
CA ALA A 342 -11.07 5.21 9.56
C ALA A 342 -11.70 6.07 8.46
N THR A 343 -11.84 5.56 7.23
CA THR A 343 -12.36 6.35 6.11
C THR A 343 -13.76 6.89 6.37
N PRO A 344 -14.78 6.10 6.73
CA PRO A 344 -16.13 6.61 6.94
C PRO A 344 -16.24 7.56 8.13
N ILE A 345 -15.29 7.52 9.05
CA ILE A 345 -15.25 8.40 10.23
C ILE A 345 -14.54 9.73 9.90
N LEU A 346 -13.34 9.64 9.31
CA LEU A 346 -12.45 10.79 9.17
C LEU A 346 -12.66 11.55 7.86
N LEU A 347 -13.10 10.90 6.78
CA LEU A 347 -13.32 11.58 5.50
C LEU A 347 -14.35 12.71 5.60
N PRO A 348 -15.54 12.54 6.21
CA PRO A 348 -16.48 13.66 6.39
C PRO A 348 -15.90 14.79 7.23
N VAL A 349 -15.08 14.47 8.25
CA VAL A 349 -14.37 15.48 9.03
C VAL A 349 -13.45 16.31 8.11
N MET A 350 -12.63 15.63 7.31
CA MET A 350 -11.69 16.28 6.39
C MET A 350 -12.38 17.13 5.33
N GLN A 351 -13.51 16.65 4.80
CA GLN A 351 -14.32 17.42 3.84
C GLN A 351 -14.85 18.72 4.46
N ASN A 352 -15.28 18.70 5.73
CA ASN A 352 -15.70 19.91 6.45
C ASN A 352 -14.56 20.95 6.62
N PHE A 353 -13.31 20.47 6.70
CA PHE A 353 -12.13 21.35 6.70
C PHE A 353 -11.63 21.71 5.29
N GLY A 354 -12.38 21.39 4.23
CA GLY A 354 -12.03 21.70 2.85
C GLY A 354 -10.85 20.90 2.31
N VAL A 355 -10.65 19.67 2.80
CA VAL A 355 -9.65 18.72 2.25
C VAL A 355 -10.30 17.89 1.15
N ASP A 356 -9.66 17.84 -0.01
CA ASP A 356 -10.11 17.03 -1.13
C ASP A 356 -10.09 15.53 -0.75
N PRO A 357 -11.13 14.76 -1.06
CA PRO A 357 -11.21 13.34 -0.73
C PRO A 357 -10.10 12.48 -1.32
N VAL A 358 -9.66 12.76 -2.56
CA VAL A 358 -8.55 12.05 -3.21
C VAL A 358 -7.24 12.34 -2.50
N HIS A 359 -7.02 13.60 -2.15
CA HIS A 359 -5.84 14.02 -1.39
C HIS A 359 -5.79 13.37 0.00
N PHE A 360 -6.91 13.33 0.71
CA PHE A 360 -7.00 12.65 2.01
C PHE A 360 -6.69 11.15 1.89
N GLY A 361 -7.13 10.52 0.80
CA GLY A 361 -6.77 9.14 0.51
C GLY A 361 -5.25 8.93 0.46
N MET A 362 -4.52 9.81 -0.23
CA MET A 362 -3.05 9.70 -0.31
C MET A 362 -2.37 9.93 1.04
N ILE A 363 -2.85 10.89 1.84
CA ILE A 363 -2.37 11.10 3.21
C ILE A 363 -2.56 9.83 4.04
N MET A 364 -3.76 9.26 4.00
CA MET A 364 -4.09 8.03 4.75
C MET A 364 -3.23 6.85 4.33
N LEU A 365 -3.08 6.60 3.02
CA LEU A 365 -2.30 5.47 2.51
C LEU A 365 -0.83 5.57 2.90
N LEU A 366 -0.23 6.75 2.76
CA LEU A 366 1.17 6.96 3.14
C LEU A 366 1.36 6.84 4.66
N ASN A 367 0.48 7.45 5.44
CA ASN A 367 0.56 7.45 6.90
C ASN A 367 0.44 6.04 7.48
N LEU A 368 -0.61 5.31 7.11
CA LEU A 368 -0.79 3.92 7.53
C LEU A 368 0.38 3.04 7.07
N GLY A 369 0.92 3.28 5.87
CA GLY A 369 2.10 2.58 5.36
C GLY A 369 3.33 2.78 6.23
N ILE A 370 3.57 3.98 6.73
CA ILE A 370 4.63 4.25 7.71
C ILE A 370 4.36 3.49 9.01
N GLY A 371 3.10 3.45 9.44
CA GLY A 371 2.68 2.67 10.61
C GLY A 371 3.01 1.18 10.50
N LEU A 372 2.88 0.58 9.30
CA LEU A 372 3.25 -0.83 9.06
C LEU A 372 4.76 -1.10 9.19
N CYS A 373 5.60 -0.08 9.22
CA CYS A 373 7.03 -0.22 9.49
C CYS A 373 7.38 -0.13 10.99
N HIS A 374 6.38 0.03 11.88
CA HIS A 374 6.57 0.27 13.31
C HIS A 374 5.94 -0.84 14.17
N PRO A 375 6.58 -1.25 15.31
CA PRO A 375 5.95 -2.13 16.28
C PRO A 375 4.67 -1.48 16.88
N PRO A 376 3.71 -2.22 17.41
CA PRO A 376 3.75 -3.64 17.72
C PRO A 376 3.31 -4.58 16.59
N VAL A 377 2.51 -4.14 15.61
CA VAL A 377 1.96 -5.04 14.58
C VAL A 377 2.75 -5.03 13.29
N GLY A 378 3.24 -3.91 12.83
CA GLY A 378 4.12 -3.64 11.69
C GLY A 378 4.37 -4.78 10.68
N ALA A 379 3.39 -5.11 9.84
CA ALA A 379 3.49 -6.27 8.94
C ALA A 379 4.72 -6.22 8.01
N ILE A 380 5.04 -5.03 7.49
CA ILE A 380 6.24 -4.82 6.66
C ILE A 380 7.51 -5.04 7.48
N LEU A 381 7.53 -4.53 8.73
CA LEU A 381 8.66 -4.69 9.64
C LEU A 381 8.95 -6.17 9.93
N PHE A 382 7.93 -6.94 10.30
CA PHE A 382 8.09 -8.36 10.62
C PHE A 382 8.59 -9.16 9.42
N VAL A 383 8.01 -8.94 8.24
CA VAL A 383 8.44 -9.62 7.02
C VAL A 383 9.86 -9.22 6.65
N GLY A 384 10.20 -7.94 6.74
CA GLY A 384 11.56 -7.45 6.49
C GLY A 384 12.59 -8.06 7.44
N CYS A 385 12.27 -8.14 8.74
CA CYS A 385 13.13 -8.79 9.73
C CYS A 385 13.32 -10.29 9.46
N ALA A 386 12.23 -10.99 9.07
CA ALA A 386 12.28 -12.41 8.74
C ALA A 386 13.15 -12.68 7.50
N VAL A 387 12.95 -11.93 6.42
CA VAL A 387 13.74 -12.03 5.19
C VAL A 387 15.19 -11.60 5.42
N GLY A 388 15.38 -10.50 6.15
CA GLY A 388 16.69 -9.99 6.54
C GLY A 388 17.42 -10.86 7.56
N ARG A 389 16.74 -11.80 8.22
CA ARG A 389 17.31 -12.61 9.33
C ARG A 389 17.97 -11.73 10.40
N VAL A 390 17.32 -10.64 10.75
CA VAL A 390 17.77 -9.67 11.76
C VAL A 390 16.68 -9.49 12.82
N SER A 391 17.07 -9.14 14.05
CA SER A 391 16.08 -8.89 15.10
C SER A 391 15.39 -7.53 14.89
N ILE A 392 14.13 -7.45 15.36
CA ILE A 392 13.37 -6.20 15.35
C ILE A 392 14.13 -5.08 16.07
N GLU A 393 14.77 -5.39 17.18
CA GLU A 393 15.53 -4.42 17.96
C GLU A 393 16.70 -3.84 17.15
N GLN A 394 17.44 -4.68 16.40
CA GLN A 394 18.53 -4.22 15.54
C GLN A 394 18.03 -3.28 14.45
N VAL A 395 16.89 -3.61 13.83
CA VAL A 395 16.24 -2.79 12.81
C VAL A 395 15.80 -1.46 13.42
N MET A 396 15.08 -1.48 14.53
CA MET A 396 14.53 -0.28 15.18
C MET A 396 15.60 0.69 15.68
N ARG A 397 16.77 0.20 16.10
CA ARG A 397 17.90 1.07 16.50
C ARG A 397 18.46 1.91 15.34
N LYS A 398 18.32 1.45 14.09
CA LYS A 398 18.90 2.09 12.89
C LYS A 398 17.90 2.61 11.87
N ILE A 399 16.59 2.48 12.12
CA ILE A 399 15.55 2.89 11.15
C ILE A 399 15.29 4.41 11.14
N TRP A 400 15.71 5.14 12.15
CA TRP A 400 15.38 6.57 12.36
C TRP A 400 15.64 7.49 11.16
N PRO A 401 16.77 7.37 10.41
CA PRO A 401 16.98 8.19 9.22
C PRO A 401 15.93 7.96 8.14
N PHE A 402 15.47 6.72 8.00
CA PHE A 402 14.41 6.35 7.07
C PHE A 402 13.05 6.92 7.51
N TYR A 403 12.74 6.83 8.81
CA TYR A 403 11.55 7.47 9.36
C TYR A 403 11.56 8.98 9.15
N ALA A 404 12.68 9.64 9.38
CA ALA A 404 12.78 11.09 9.17
C ALA A 404 12.43 11.48 7.73
N VAL A 405 12.90 10.70 6.74
CA VAL A 405 12.55 10.91 5.33
C VAL A 405 11.08 10.61 5.06
N MET A 406 10.57 9.47 5.53
CA MET A 406 9.16 9.10 5.33
C MET A 406 8.21 10.11 5.96
N PHE A 407 8.50 10.59 7.18
CA PHE A 407 7.72 11.65 7.82
C PHE A 407 7.85 12.99 7.10
N GLY A 408 9.03 13.32 6.59
CA GLY A 408 9.23 14.51 5.76
C GLY A 408 8.35 14.48 4.51
N VAL A 409 8.31 13.33 3.82
CA VAL A 409 7.43 13.13 2.65
C VAL A 409 5.95 13.16 3.06
N LEU A 410 5.58 12.53 4.19
CA LEU A 410 4.20 12.59 4.71
C LEU A 410 3.77 14.04 4.97
N MET A 411 4.62 14.85 5.59
CA MET A 411 4.32 16.26 5.83
C MET A 411 4.22 17.04 4.52
N ALA A 412 5.12 16.80 3.57
CA ALA A 412 5.05 17.42 2.24
C ALA A 412 3.73 17.06 1.53
N VAL A 413 3.36 15.78 1.49
CA VAL A 413 2.09 15.32 0.91
C VAL A 413 0.90 15.91 1.66
N THR A 414 0.92 15.97 2.99
CA THR A 414 -0.19 16.48 3.80
C THR A 414 -0.45 17.98 3.55
N TYR A 415 0.60 18.79 3.48
CA TYR A 415 0.47 20.26 3.44
C TYR A 415 0.55 20.85 2.04
N ILE A 416 0.97 20.06 1.03
CA ILE A 416 1.03 20.49 -0.37
C ILE A 416 0.09 19.60 -1.21
N PRO A 417 -1.21 19.94 -1.32
CA PRO A 417 -2.21 19.14 -2.02
C PRO A 417 -1.85 18.86 -3.49
N GLU A 418 -1.13 19.76 -4.13
CA GLU A 418 -0.74 19.64 -5.53
C GLU A 418 0.15 18.41 -5.79
N ILE A 419 0.89 17.91 -4.80
CA ILE A 419 1.68 16.67 -4.95
C ILE A 419 0.75 15.49 -5.29
N SER A 420 -0.45 15.45 -4.72
CA SER A 420 -1.43 14.39 -4.99
C SER A 420 -2.43 14.77 -6.09
N LEU A 421 -2.83 16.03 -6.18
CA LEU A 421 -3.96 16.45 -7.01
C LEU A 421 -3.57 16.96 -8.39
N TRP A 422 -2.29 17.26 -8.63
CA TRP A 422 -1.85 17.83 -9.91
C TRP A 422 -2.19 16.91 -11.08
N LEU A 423 -1.81 15.63 -11.00
CA LEU A 423 -2.01 14.67 -12.08
C LEU A 423 -3.50 14.37 -12.34
N PRO A 424 -4.34 14.05 -11.32
CA PRO A 424 -5.76 13.84 -11.52
C PRO A 424 -6.47 15.03 -12.16
N ARG A 425 -6.15 16.25 -11.74
CA ARG A 425 -6.78 17.48 -12.26
C ARG A 425 -6.43 17.80 -13.70
N HIS A 426 -5.27 17.36 -14.20
CA HIS A 426 -4.84 17.63 -15.57
C HIS A 426 -5.25 16.56 -16.57
N ILE A 427 -5.42 15.31 -16.11
CA ILE A 427 -5.69 14.17 -16.99
C ILE A 427 -7.18 13.79 -17.00
N LEU A 428 -7.87 13.86 -15.85
CA LEU A 428 -9.29 13.50 -15.72
C LEU A 428 -10.23 14.70 -15.97
N ARG A 429 -9.90 15.54 -16.93
CA ARG A 429 -10.78 16.62 -17.40
C ARG A 429 -11.87 16.11 -18.32
#